data_dec7c05bc60069281e5b22aa3cf56e87
#
_entry.id   dec7c05bc60069281e5b22aa3cf56e87
#
_cell.length_a   1.000
_cell.length_b   1.000
_cell.length_c   1.000
_cell.angle_alpha   90.00
_cell.angle_beta   90.00
_cell.angle_gamma   90.00
#
_symmetry.space_group_name_H-M   'P 1'
#
loop_
_entity.id
_entity.type
_entity.pdbx_description
1 polymer ?
#
loop_
_entity_poly.entity_id
_entity_poly.type
_entity_poly.pdbx_seq_one_letter_code
_entity_poly.pdbx_strand_id
1 'polypeptide(L)'
;MAQINETELQAMGYKQKFDYSQYSHDNDVNVIPKNDFKRLIRDTFKTITEVVKETYGPYGSQYTLNELNQTSSTKDGYNTFEAIHFSHQYKQMVKLAIGKICSRVNEVVGDGTTSCLLLAEKIFDSINETLKTPEDERRIDSILTDIQKFFNDSLEFAKEYDLVKPLDSRSLESVIMMAANHDKRLRDVLINGLDVKYDSEGLVTSINNIIVQTRIDQSVSTKYEILKMPGQYRAEVAMMPGDIAMLSEKRDVVMVIYDHPFRDSDWEKFKDAYKNKYCLDKKVPRINEDGTLSKPGPLNLPTIMICATGFNKSTIDQWIQPWLQQELRVGHEHNFIRAEIKGIYPKNELRDLAAIANVECHNAYTPIIKSEEFDKHVTVSVFNNNCLCLYNVKPPTEYIEGINIDMQLEETASRRSSMKKRIKALTMEKNDTTINVTVPNSLEEKMLKDKIDDCTSIIESAFEYGCVPNLFKYAHKILEMYKSDERSSIVVDQIMKSIEGIFTDIWVSKNGTDVGCKDRCMAYYSSYAASYDVVEDTFVDVESLSTSVQYDIEVICATLEIVKFLLTSRGLIFDSCILQMHGDKGTYVPV
;
A
#
# COMPACT_ATOMS: atom_id res chain seq x y z
N MET A 1 11.52 -7.57 18.89
CA MET A 1 11.15 -6.66 20.01
C MET A 1 12.43 -6.12 20.61
N ALA A 2 12.84 -4.94 20.24
CA ALA A 2 13.86 -4.22 20.99
C ALA A 2 13.16 -3.61 22.21
N GLN A 3 13.19 -4.29 23.36
CA GLN A 3 12.88 -3.67 24.64
C GLN A 3 14.02 -2.71 24.95
N ILE A 4 13.80 -1.42 24.70
CA ILE A 4 14.69 -0.39 25.24
C ILE A 4 14.52 -0.45 26.76
N ASN A 5 15.51 -0.98 27.42
CA ASN A 5 15.51 -1.21 28.87
C ASN A 5 15.68 0.15 29.58
N GLU A 6 15.02 0.34 30.75
CA GLU A 6 15.18 1.56 31.58
C GLU A 6 16.65 1.90 31.87
N THR A 7 17.52 0.92 31.89
CA THR A 7 18.98 1.07 32.08
C THR A 7 19.65 1.72 30.87
N GLU A 8 19.14 1.48 29.66
CA GLU A 8 19.66 2.09 28.42
C GLU A 8 19.20 3.54 28.31
N LEU A 9 17.96 3.85 28.73
CA LEU A 9 17.47 5.22 28.84
C LEU A 9 18.26 6.05 29.87
N GLN A 10 18.72 5.44 30.96
CA GLN A 10 19.59 6.12 31.94
C GLN A 10 21.00 6.36 31.38
N ALA A 11 21.53 5.48 30.54
CA ALA A 11 22.81 5.66 29.85
C ALA A 11 22.76 6.79 28.79
N MET A 12 21.58 7.07 28.23
CA MET A 12 21.32 8.19 27.31
C MET A 12 21.14 9.56 28.01
N GLY A 13 21.38 9.67 29.31
CA GLY A 13 21.43 10.94 30.04
C GLY A 13 20.10 11.43 30.61
N TYR A 14 19.04 10.62 30.66
CA TYR A 14 17.77 10.99 31.28
C TYR A 14 17.87 11.03 32.80
N LYS A 15 17.88 12.21 33.37
CA LYS A 15 18.20 12.46 34.80
C LYS A 15 17.05 12.26 35.79
N GLN A 16 15.82 12.03 35.40
CA GLN A 16 14.73 11.77 36.35
C GLN A 16 13.71 10.76 35.81
N LYS A 17 13.56 9.68 36.55
CA LYS A 17 12.47 8.72 36.39
C LYS A 17 11.17 9.37 36.83
N PHE A 18 10.22 9.59 35.91
CA PHE A 18 8.88 10.02 36.29
C PHE A 18 8.09 8.79 36.72
N ASP A 19 7.57 8.80 37.94
CA ASP A 19 6.78 7.71 38.49
C ASP A 19 5.30 7.93 38.13
N TYR A 20 4.82 7.17 37.13
CA TYR A 20 3.42 7.21 36.72
C TYR A 20 2.51 6.31 37.57
N SER A 21 3.05 5.52 38.49
CA SER A 21 2.28 4.59 39.35
C SER A 21 1.25 5.31 40.23
N GLN A 22 1.48 6.60 40.54
CA GLN A 22 0.53 7.43 41.31
C GLN A 22 -0.81 7.66 40.61
N TYR A 23 -0.94 7.34 39.28
CA TYR A 23 -2.18 7.53 38.54
C TYR A 23 -2.99 6.23 38.37
N SER A 24 -2.54 5.12 38.93
CA SER A 24 -3.30 3.87 38.99
C SER A 24 -4.16 3.86 40.29
N HIS A 25 -5.40 4.31 40.22
CA HIS A 25 -6.34 4.26 41.34
C HIS A 25 -7.64 3.56 40.97
N ASP A 26 -8.33 3.04 41.99
CA ASP A 26 -9.53 2.20 42.01
C ASP A 26 -10.81 2.79 41.36
N ASN A 27 -10.68 3.77 40.47
CA ASN A 27 -11.81 4.36 39.76
C ASN A 27 -11.87 3.82 38.34
N ASP A 28 -13.05 3.63 37.79
CA ASP A 28 -13.33 3.13 36.45
C ASP A 28 -12.72 3.99 35.31
N VAL A 29 -12.32 5.23 35.61
CA VAL A 29 -11.69 6.16 34.68
C VAL A 29 -10.44 6.76 35.30
N ASN A 30 -9.31 6.58 34.64
CA ASN A 30 -8.03 7.15 35.03
C ASN A 30 -7.67 8.36 34.16
N VAL A 31 -7.19 9.43 34.74
CA VAL A 31 -6.83 10.66 34.02
C VAL A 31 -5.41 11.09 34.39
N ILE A 32 -4.57 11.28 33.40
CA ILE A 32 -3.27 11.93 33.54
C ILE A 32 -3.47 13.43 33.28
N PRO A 33 -3.18 14.33 34.24
CA PRO A 33 -3.40 15.77 34.08
C PRO A 33 -2.40 16.41 33.10
N LYS A 34 -2.77 17.58 32.56
CA LYS A 34 -2.12 18.29 31.46
C LYS A 34 -0.58 18.34 31.54
N ASN A 35 -0.04 18.75 32.70
CA ASN A 35 1.41 18.97 32.81
C ASN A 35 2.22 17.67 32.73
N ASP A 36 1.72 16.63 33.39
CA ASP A 36 2.37 15.31 33.38
C ASP A 36 2.19 14.64 32.04
N PHE A 37 1.06 14.83 31.39
CA PHE A 37 0.80 14.32 30.04
C PHE A 37 1.68 15.02 28.99
N LYS A 38 1.85 16.34 29.07
CA LYS A 38 2.78 17.05 28.16
C LYS A 38 4.20 16.52 28.26
N ARG A 39 4.66 16.24 29.49
CA ARG A 39 5.97 15.64 29.70
C ARG A 39 6.05 14.21 29.13
N LEU A 40 5.03 13.40 29.40
CA LEU A 40 4.92 12.05 28.86
C LEU A 40 4.98 12.02 27.33
N ILE A 41 4.18 12.88 26.66
CA ILE A 41 4.16 13.00 25.21
C ILE A 41 5.55 13.35 24.69
N ARG A 42 6.17 14.41 25.24
CA ARG A 42 7.48 14.88 24.78
C ARG A 42 8.55 13.80 24.92
N ASP A 43 8.63 13.15 26.08
CA ASP A 43 9.62 12.11 26.35
C ASP A 43 9.40 10.89 25.44
N THR A 44 8.13 10.53 25.18
CA THR A 44 7.78 9.42 24.28
C THR A 44 8.15 9.76 22.84
N PHE A 45 7.74 10.95 22.39
CA PHE A 45 7.99 11.38 21.01
C PHE A 45 9.47 11.52 20.72
N LYS A 46 10.23 12.09 21.63
CA LYS A 46 11.69 12.19 21.51
C LYS A 46 12.36 10.81 21.42
N THR A 47 11.92 9.83 22.21
CA THR A 47 12.44 8.46 22.11
C THR A 47 12.14 7.84 20.74
N ILE A 48 10.95 8.09 20.18
CA ILE A 48 10.58 7.60 18.84
C ILE A 48 11.47 8.24 17.78
N THR A 49 11.62 9.56 17.81
CA THR A 49 12.36 10.31 16.79
C THR A 49 13.86 10.01 16.83
N GLU A 50 14.46 9.82 18.01
CA GLU A 50 15.86 9.39 18.16
C GLU A 50 16.13 8.05 17.48
N VAL A 51 15.21 7.07 17.59
CA VAL A 51 15.36 5.77 16.92
C VAL A 51 15.16 5.91 15.42
N VAL A 52 14.06 6.55 14.98
CA VAL A 52 13.73 6.65 13.56
C VAL A 52 14.73 7.50 12.79
N LYS A 53 15.34 8.52 13.42
CA LYS A 53 16.36 9.38 12.81
C LYS A 53 17.56 8.61 12.26
N GLU A 54 17.97 7.53 12.94
CA GLU A 54 19.12 6.72 12.49
C GLU A 54 18.90 6.07 11.11
N THR A 55 17.65 5.89 10.67
CA THR A 55 17.33 5.32 9.34
C THR A 55 17.27 6.37 8.24
N TYR A 56 17.36 7.67 8.57
CA TYR A 56 17.02 8.75 7.66
C TYR A 56 18.06 9.01 6.57
N GLY A 57 17.55 9.20 5.36
CA GLY A 57 18.31 9.63 4.18
C GLY A 57 19.23 8.55 3.59
N PRO A 58 20.06 8.90 2.60
CA PRO A 58 20.90 7.95 1.87
C PRO A 58 21.96 7.27 2.75
N TYR A 59 22.39 7.92 3.81
CA TYR A 59 23.41 7.43 4.77
C TYR A 59 22.81 6.81 6.04
N GLY A 60 21.48 6.69 6.12
CA GLY A 60 20.79 6.10 7.25
C GLY A 60 21.16 4.63 7.46
N SER A 61 21.17 4.20 8.72
CA SER A 61 21.49 2.85 9.17
C SER A 61 20.27 1.92 9.05
N GLN A 62 20.53 0.60 9.14
CA GLN A 62 19.47 -0.41 9.16
C GLN A 62 19.24 -0.90 10.58
N TYR A 63 17.98 -1.20 10.91
CA TYR A 63 17.62 -1.91 12.12
C TYR A 63 17.31 -3.37 11.84
N THR A 64 17.80 -4.25 12.72
CA THR A 64 17.42 -5.66 12.72
C THR A 64 16.20 -5.85 13.61
N LEU A 65 15.11 -6.35 13.03
CA LEU A 65 13.86 -6.64 13.71
C LEU A 65 13.80 -8.13 14.05
N ASN A 66 13.37 -8.46 15.26
CA ASN A 66 13.14 -9.85 15.68
C ASN A 66 11.66 -10.02 16.04
N GLU A 67 10.88 -10.57 15.11
CA GLU A 67 9.44 -10.78 15.26
C GLU A 67 9.13 -12.27 15.23
N LEU A 68 8.50 -12.80 16.28
CA LEU A 68 7.98 -14.18 16.36
C LEU A 68 8.97 -15.25 15.84
N ASN A 69 10.24 -15.18 16.25
CA ASN A 69 11.34 -16.06 15.82
C ASN A 69 11.81 -15.89 14.36
N GLN A 70 11.41 -14.85 13.70
CA GLN A 70 11.96 -14.43 12.41
C GLN A 70 12.79 -13.16 12.60
N THR A 71 13.96 -13.13 11.98
CA THR A 71 14.82 -11.96 11.96
C THR A 71 14.69 -11.31 10.59
N SER A 72 14.32 -10.04 10.57
CA SER A 72 14.29 -9.22 9.36
C SER A 72 15.11 -7.95 9.55
N SER A 73 15.45 -7.26 8.47
CA SER A 73 16.14 -5.98 8.51
C SER A 73 15.32 -4.95 7.75
N THR A 74 15.29 -3.74 8.28
CA THR A 74 14.62 -2.61 7.61
C THR A 74 15.44 -1.34 7.73
N LYS A 75 15.35 -0.49 6.69
CA LYS A 75 15.79 0.90 6.69
C LYS A 75 14.58 1.83 6.58
N ASP A 76 13.39 1.26 6.33
CA ASP A 76 12.16 2.02 6.25
C ASP A 76 11.75 2.58 7.61
N GLY A 77 11.41 3.88 7.62
CA GLY A 77 11.05 4.60 8.82
C GLY A 77 9.72 4.17 9.42
N TYR A 78 8.73 3.80 8.59
CA TYR A 78 7.44 3.31 9.05
C TYR A 78 7.56 1.95 9.75
N ASN A 79 8.27 1.00 9.13
CA ASN A 79 8.54 -0.30 9.73
C ASN A 79 9.37 -0.18 11.02
N THR A 80 10.34 0.76 11.04
CA THR A 80 11.12 1.05 12.25
C THR A 80 10.22 1.62 13.36
N PHE A 81 9.35 2.57 13.03
CA PHE A 81 8.38 3.15 13.96
C PHE A 81 7.42 2.07 14.49
N GLU A 82 6.86 1.22 13.63
CA GLU A 82 5.96 0.14 14.06
C GLU A 82 6.63 -0.87 14.99
N ALA A 83 7.92 -1.14 14.79
CA ALA A 83 8.69 -2.05 15.65
C ALA A 83 9.02 -1.50 17.05
N ILE A 84 8.82 -0.18 17.28
CA ILE A 84 9.02 0.41 18.61
C ILE A 84 7.85 0.02 19.52
N HIS A 85 8.16 -0.69 20.59
CA HIS A 85 7.19 -1.06 21.62
C HIS A 85 7.63 -0.56 22.99
N PHE A 86 6.77 0.20 23.64
CA PHE A 86 6.99 0.67 24.98
C PHE A 86 6.37 -0.31 25.99
N SER A 87 7.15 -0.76 26.96
CA SER A 87 6.64 -1.54 28.10
C SER A 87 5.68 -0.71 28.97
N HIS A 88 5.87 0.62 28.95
CA HIS A 88 5.01 1.55 29.65
C HIS A 88 3.75 1.86 28.84
N GLN A 89 2.59 1.43 29.33
CA GLN A 89 1.30 1.50 28.62
C GLN A 89 0.93 2.91 28.14
N TYR A 90 1.17 3.96 28.93
CA TYR A 90 0.82 5.33 28.52
C TYR A 90 1.71 5.84 27.38
N LYS A 91 2.99 5.45 27.35
CA LYS A 91 3.87 5.72 26.21
C LYS A 91 3.40 4.97 24.95
N GLN A 92 2.97 3.73 25.15
CA GLN A 92 2.40 2.94 24.04
C GLN A 92 1.14 3.57 23.46
N MET A 93 0.25 4.11 24.30
CA MET A 93 -0.96 4.83 23.83
C MET A 93 -0.61 6.09 23.04
N VAL A 94 0.38 6.86 23.46
CA VAL A 94 0.89 8.01 22.71
C VAL A 94 1.46 7.57 21.36
N LYS A 95 2.27 6.49 21.34
CA LYS A 95 2.81 5.91 20.10
C LYS A 95 1.70 5.51 19.14
N LEU A 96 0.65 4.85 19.63
CA LEU A 96 -0.48 4.44 18.80
C LEU A 96 -1.27 5.63 18.23
N ALA A 97 -1.41 6.71 18.99
CA ALA A 97 -2.08 7.93 18.49
C ALA A 97 -1.28 8.58 17.35
N ILE A 98 0.05 8.67 17.49
CA ILE A 98 0.95 9.18 16.43
C ILE A 98 0.95 8.22 15.23
N GLY A 99 0.94 6.91 15.48
CA GLY A 99 0.93 5.88 14.46
C GLY A 99 -0.23 5.98 13.47
N LYS A 100 -1.42 6.38 13.93
CA LYS A 100 -2.57 6.62 13.04
C LYS A 100 -2.33 7.74 12.02
N ILE A 101 -1.56 8.76 12.40
CA ILE A 101 -1.21 9.85 11.46
C ILE A 101 -0.14 9.38 10.50
N CYS A 102 0.88 8.67 11.02
CA CYS A 102 1.96 8.10 10.20
C CYS A 102 1.45 7.07 9.18
N SER A 103 0.49 6.21 9.56
CA SER A 103 -0.08 5.23 8.62
C SER A 103 -0.77 5.89 7.43
N ARG A 104 -1.40 7.06 7.63
CA ARG A 104 -2.01 7.81 6.53
C ARG A 104 -0.95 8.27 5.50
N VAL A 105 0.18 8.80 5.96
CA VAL A 105 1.28 9.21 5.06
C VAL A 105 1.76 8.02 4.23
N ASN A 106 1.99 6.88 4.91
CA ASN A 106 2.41 5.65 4.24
C ASN A 106 1.36 5.11 3.25
N GLU A 107 0.06 5.23 3.57
CA GLU A 107 -1.03 4.78 2.68
C GLU A 107 -1.21 5.67 1.44
N VAL A 108 -0.96 6.98 1.55
CA VAL A 108 -1.21 7.94 0.47
C VAL A 108 0.00 8.06 -0.46
N VAL A 109 1.20 8.09 0.11
CA VAL A 109 2.44 8.37 -0.65
C VAL A 109 3.39 7.18 -0.67
N GLY A 110 3.28 6.26 0.29
CA GLY A 110 4.14 5.08 0.44
C GLY A 110 5.47 5.35 1.15
N ASP A 111 5.86 6.60 1.35
CA ASP A 111 7.11 7.01 2.01
C ASP A 111 6.91 8.35 2.74
N GLY A 112 7.90 8.80 3.50
CA GLY A 112 7.92 10.11 4.17
C GLY A 112 7.60 10.08 5.66
N THR A 113 7.32 8.94 6.26
CA THR A 113 7.04 8.78 7.69
C THR A 113 8.20 9.30 8.55
N THR A 114 9.45 8.98 8.19
CA THR A 114 10.63 9.50 8.89
C THR A 114 10.71 11.01 8.82
N SER A 115 10.55 11.58 7.62
CA SER A 115 10.53 13.03 7.40
C SER A 115 9.45 13.72 8.22
N CYS A 116 8.25 13.15 8.26
CA CYS A 116 7.12 13.64 9.03
C CYS A 116 7.44 13.71 10.53
N LEU A 117 7.98 12.65 11.10
CA LEU A 117 8.32 12.57 12.52
C LEU A 117 9.45 13.56 12.90
N LEU A 118 10.50 13.64 12.10
CA LEU A 118 11.63 14.53 12.35
C LEU A 118 11.25 16.02 12.21
N LEU A 119 10.44 16.35 11.20
CA LEU A 119 9.89 17.69 11.06
C LEU A 119 8.98 18.05 12.23
N ALA A 120 8.12 17.13 12.66
CA ALA A 120 7.22 17.35 13.78
C ALA A 120 7.99 17.63 15.09
N GLU A 121 9.10 16.91 15.35
CA GLU A 121 9.96 17.18 16.50
C GLU A 121 10.54 18.57 16.45
N LYS A 122 11.17 18.95 15.33
CA LYS A 122 11.80 20.25 15.16
C LYS A 122 10.81 21.41 15.28
N ILE A 123 9.65 21.29 14.65
CA ILE A 123 8.58 22.31 14.72
C ILE A 123 8.02 22.39 16.14
N PHE A 124 7.75 21.25 16.76
CA PHE A 124 7.23 21.20 18.14
C PHE A 124 8.18 21.87 19.13
N ASP A 125 9.47 21.53 19.10
CA ASP A 125 10.47 22.12 19.99
C ASP A 125 10.61 23.63 19.74
N SER A 126 10.68 24.07 18.48
CA SER A 126 10.80 25.50 18.13
C SER A 126 9.58 26.30 18.56
N ILE A 127 8.36 25.79 18.34
CA ILE A 127 7.12 26.46 18.76
C ILE A 127 6.97 26.45 20.29
N ASN A 128 7.28 25.33 20.94
CA ASN A 128 7.12 25.19 22.40
C ASN A 128 8.01 26.17 23.18
N GLU A 129 9.15 26.59 22.64
CA GLU A 129 9.98 27.64 23.23
C GLU A 129 9.29 29.02 23.23
N THR A 130 8.39 29.27 22.30
CA THR A 130 7.65 30.54 22.18
C THR A 130 6.33 30.57 22.95
N LEU A 131 5.81 29.39 23.33
CA LEU A 131 4.56 29.25 24.08
C LEU A 131 4.73 29.67 25.53
N LYS A 132 4.03 30.75 25.93
CA LYS A 132 4.06 31.25 27.32
C LYS A 132 2.69 31.21 27.99
N THR A 133 1.61 31.24 27.21
CA THR A 133 0.24 31.33 27.74
C THR A 133 -0.70 30.33 27.05
N PRO A 134 -1.85 29.96 27.73
CA PRO A 134 -2.88 29.15 27.08
C PRO A 134 -3.55 29.81 25.86
N GLU A 135 -3.46 31.14 25.77
CA GLU A 135 -3.95 31.89 24.63
C GLU A 135 -3.05 31.70 23.42
N ASP A 136 -1.73 31.65 23.62
CA ASP A 136 -0.76 31.33 22.58
C ASP A 136 -1.02 29.94 22.00
N GLU A 137 -1.31 28.94 22.86
CA GLU A 137 -1.63 27.58 22.39
C GLU A 137 -2.81 27.56 21.41
N ARG A 138 -3.94 28.23 21.74
CA ARG A 138 -5.13 28.29 20.88
C ARG A 138 -4.89 29.02 19.57
N ARG A 139 -4.11 30.09 19.64
CA ARG A 139 -3.76 30.90 18.49
C ARG A 139 -2.87 30.11 17.53
N ILE A 140 -1.88 29.40 18.04
CA ILE A 140 -1.00 28.55 17.23
C ILE A 140 -1.78 27.41 16.58
N ASP A 141 -2.69 26.75 17.29
CA ASP A 141 -3.55 25.72 16.74
C ASP A 141 -4.37 26.21 15.53
N SER A 142 -4.93 27.43 15.64
CA SER A 142 -5.62 28.08 14.51
C SER A 142 -4.68 28.33 13.33
N ILE A 143 -3.49 28.89 13.58
CA ILE A 143 -2.50 29.18 12.53
C ILE A 143 -2.05 27.88 11.83
N LEU A 144 -1.74 26.83 12.59
CA LEU A 144 -1.35 25.53 12.01
C LEU A 144 -2.48 24.91 11.18
N THR A 145 -3.73 25.10 11.61
CA THR A 145 -4.90 24.65 10.84
C THR A 145 -5.06 25.43 9.53
N ASP A 146 -4.86 26.73 9.55
CA ASP A 146 -4.92 27.58 8.36
C ASP A 146 -3.79 27.26 7.38
N ILE A 147 -2.57 27.03 7.88
CA ILE A 147 -1.42 26.59 7.06
C ILE A 147 -1.72 25.22 6.44
N GLN A 148 -2.22 24.27 7.20
CA GLN A 148 -2.58 22.94 6.68
C GLN A 148 -3.62 23.03 5.56
N LYS A 149 -4.65 23.86 5.73
CA LYS A 149 -5.64 24.11 4.68
C LYS A 149 -4.99 24.72 3.44
N PHE A 150 -4.13 25.72 3.62
CA PHE A 150 -3.41 26.36 2.52
C PHE A 150 -2.54 25.38 1.72
N PHE A 151 -1.89 24.42 2.40
CA PHE A 151 -1.17 23.34 1.73
C PHE A 151 -2.09 22.42 0.94
N ASN A 152 -3.23 22.02 1.48
CA ASN A 152 -4.19 21.19 0.77
C ASN A 152 -4.72 21.87 -0.50
N ASP A 153 -4.93 23.18 -0.44
CA ASP A 153 -5.42 23.98 -1.57
C ASP A 153 -4.26 24.38 -2.53
N SER A 154 -3.00 24.18 -2.13
CA SER A 154 -1.84 24.70 -2.87
C SER A 154 -1.66 24.10 -4.27
N LEU A 155 -2.07 22.86 -4.48
CA LEU A 155 -1.93 22.18 -5.76
C LEU A 155 -2.67 22.89 -6.90
N GLU A 156 -3.80 23.56 -6.60
CA GLU A 156 -4.62 24.26 -7.59
C GLU A 156 -3.86 25.47 -8.16
N PHE A 157 -3.25 26.30 -7.28
CA PHE A 157 -2.56 27.51 -7.72
C PHE A 157 -1.08 27.28 -8.05
N ALA A 158 -0.45 26.25 -7.51
CA ALA A 158 0.96 25.96 -7.75
C ALA A 158 1.27 25.67 -9.23
N LYS A 159 0.32 25.12 -9.96
CA LYS A 159 0.41 24.91 -11.41
C LYS A 159 0.45 26.24 -12.18
N GLU A 160 -0.29 27.26 -11.73
CA GLU A 160 -0.29 28.59 -12.33
C GLU A 160 1.05 29.33 -12.16
N TYR A 161 1.79 29.03 -11.07
CA TYR A 161 3.11 29.59 -10.77
C TYR A 161 4.28 28.74 -11.26
N ASP A 162 4.04 27.72 -12.08
CA ASP A 162 5.06 26.79 -12.60
C ASP A 162 5.93 26.15 -11.50
N LEU A 163 5.34 25.92 -10.33
CA LEU A 163 6.01 25.27 -9.21
C LEU A 163 5.92 23.73 -9.29
N VAL A 164 4.95 23.22 -10.02
CA VAL A 164 4.72 21.78 -10.22
C VAL A 164 4.84 21.47 -11.70
N LYS A 165 5.70 20.52 -12.03
CA LYS A 165 5.91 20.06 -13.41
C LYS A 165 5.29 18.69 -13.64
N PRO A 166 4.74 18.43 -14.83
CA PRO A 166 4.30 17.09 -15.18
C PRO A 166 5.51 16.15 -15.27
N LEU A 167 5.27 14.85 -15.06
CA LEU A 167 6.31 13.83 -15.11
C LEU A 167 6.82 13.65 -16.55
N ASP A 168 8.11 13.84 -16.77
CA ASP A 168 8.82 13.57 -18.01
C ASP A 168 9.92 12.50 -17.82
N SER A 169 10.69 12.21 -18.84
CA SER A 169 11.75 11.19 -18.77
C SER A 169 12.85 11.52 -17.76
N ARG A 170 13.19 12.79 -17.58
CA ARG A 170 14.24 13.23 -16.63
C ARG A 170 13.74 13.21 -15.21
N SER A 171 12.57 13.79 -14.97
CA SER A 171 11.96 13.81 -13.65
C SER A 171 11.59 12.40 -13.18
N LEU A 172 11.16 11.50 -14.07
CA LEU A 172 10.93 10.10 -13.76
C LEU A 172 12.21 9.41 -13.25
N GLU A 173 13.32 9.54 -14.00
CA GLU A 173 14.60 8.97 -13.59
C GLU A 173 15.05 9.55 -12.23
N SER A 174 14.88 10.85 -12.04
CA SER A 174 15.18 11.55 -10.81
C SER A 174 14.34 11.06 -9.62
N VAL A 175 13.03 10.95 -9.79
CA VAL A 175 12.11 10.44 -8.75
C VAL A 175 12.49 9.02 -8.35
N ILE A 176 12.79 8.15 -9.32
CA ILE A 176 13.23 6.78 -9.05
C ILE A 176 14.57 6.77 -8.29
N MET A 177 15.54 7.57 -8.72
CA MET A 177 16.85 7.63 -8.07
C MET A 177 16.76 8.11 -6.62
N MET A 178 15.90 9.09 -6.35
CA MET A 178 15.66 9.59 -4.99
C MET A 178 15.02 8.52 -4.11
N ALA A 179 13.93 7.90 -4.55
CA ALA A 179 13.24 6.85 -3.82
C ALA A 179 14.10 5.57 -3.66
N ALA A 180 14.90 5.24 -4.67
CA ALA A 180 15.82 4.10 -4.62
C ALA A 180 17.12 4.37 -3.84
N ASN A 181 17.26 5.50 -3.15
CA ASN A 181 18.50 5.87 -2.45
C ASN A 181 19.75 5.75 -3.35
N HIS A 182 19.71 6.29 -4.56
CA HIS A 182 20.76 6.27 -5.58
C HIS A 182 21.19 4.89 -6.09
N ASP A 183 20.34 3.87 -5.93
CA ASP A 183 20.57 2.53 -6.48
C ASP A 183 20.30 2.49 -7.99
N LYS A 184 21.36 2.66 -8.79
CA LYS A 184 21.29 2.68 -10.26
C LYS A 184 20.73 1.37 -10.84
N ARG A 185 21.03 0.23 -10.22
CA ARG A 185 20.56 -1.08 -10.70
C ARG A 185 19.05 -1.22 -10.52
N LEU A 186 18.55 -0.82 -9.35
CA LEU A 186 17.11 -0.81 -9.09
C LEU A 186 16.39 0.18 -10.02
N ARG A 187 16.95 1.38 -10.24
CA ARG A 187 16.43 2.35 -11.22
C ARG A 187 16.22 1.71 -12.58
N ASP A 188 17.25 1.05 -13.12
CA ASP A 188 17.19 0.45 -14.46
C ASP A 188 16.11 -0.65 -14.53
N VAL A 189 15.97 -1.44 -13.48
CA VAL A 189 14.93 -2.47 -13.36
C VAL A 189 13.53 -1.84 -13.33
N LEU A 190 13.34 -0.77 -12.55
CA LEU A 190 12.04 -0.09 -12.46
C LEU A 190 11.65 0.60 -13.77
N ILE A 191 12.55 1.33 -14.42
CA ILE A 191 12.29 1.96 -15.72
C ILE A 191 11.85 0.92 -16.76
N ASN A 192 12.55 -0.21 -16.83
CA ASN A 192 12.19 -1.29 -17.74
C ASN A 192 10.86 -1.97 -17.38
N GLY A 193 10.57 -2.08 -16.07
CA GLY A 193 9.31 -2.66 -15.57
C GLY A 193 8.11 -1.76 -15.82
N LEU A 194 8.26 -0.47 -15.66
CA LEU A 194 7.19 0.52 -15.85
C LEU A 194 6.70 0.61 -17.30
N ASP A 195 7.50 0.16 -18.30
CA ASP A 195 7.14 0.18 -19.73
C ASP A 195 6.52 1.53 -20.15
N VAL A 196 7.22 2.61 -19.81
CA VAL A 196 6.73 3.99 -19.88
C VAL A 196 6.42 4.40 -21.32
N LYS A 197 5.28 5.03 -21.53
CA LYS A 197 4.93 5.67 -22.81
C LYS A 197 5.00 7.17 -22.67
N TYR A 198 5.52 7.82 -23.70
CA TYR A 198 5.67 9.26 -23.79
C TYR A 198 4.83 9.83 -24.92
N ASP A 199 4.41 11.08 -24.78
CA ASP A 199 3.83 11.86 -25.88
C ASP A 199 4.91 12.50 -26.78
N SER A 200 4.46 13.37 -27.71
CA SER A 200 5.36 14.11 -28.60
C SER A 200 6.23 15.16 -27.90
N GLU A 201 5.88 15.57 -26.69
CA GLU A 201 6.59 16.56 -25.87
C GLU A 201 7.54 15.87 -24.87
N GLY A 202 7.52 14.54 -24.78
CA GLY A 202 8.34 13.76 -23.86
C GLY A 202 7.72 13.57 -22.48
N LEU A 203 6.45 13.95 -22.31
CA LEU A 203 5.71 13.75 -21.08
C LEU A 203 5.22 12.30 -20.93
N VAL A 204 5.23 11.78 -19.72
CA VAL A 204 4.73 10.44 -19.41
C VAL A 204 3.22 10.37 -19.54
N THR A 205 2.74 9.54 -20.46
CA THR A 205 1.29 9.34 -20.69
C THR A 205 0.74 8.07 -20.08
N SER A 206 1.61 7.06 -19.86
CA SER A 206 1.20 5.80 -19.25
C SER A 206 2.40 5.10 -18.63
N ILE A 207 2.17 4.47 -17.50
CA ILE A 207 3.10 3.60 -16.79
C ILE A 207 2.41 2.28 -16.45
N ASN A 208 3.14 1.16 -16.52
CA ASN A 208 2.64 -0.12 -16.05
C ASN A 208 2.61 -0.16 -14.52
N ASN A 209 1.70 -0.95 -13.99
CA ASN A 209 1.67 -1.29 -12.57
C ASN A 209 2.76 -2.34 -12.29
N ILE A 210 3.48 -2.21 -11.18
CA ILE A 210 4.55 -3.15 -10.80
C ILE A 210 4.05 -4.07 -9.69
N ILE A 211 4.21 -5.38 -9.91
CA ILE A 211 3.94 -6.42 -8.93
C ILE A 211 5.27 -7.08 -8.57
N VAL A 212 5.62 -7.08 -7.29
CA VAL A 212 6.88 -7.69 -6.82
C VAL A 212 6.61 -9.10 -6.32
N GLN A 213 7.37 -10.06 -6.87
CA GLN A 213 7.41 -11.44 -6.37
C GLN A 213 8.84 -11.74 -5.91
N THR A 214 8.99 -12.25 -4.71
CA THR A 214 10.29 -12.55 -4.13
C THR A 214 10.52 -14.05 -4.02
N ARG A 215 11.78 -14.48 -4.19
CA ARG A 215 12.22 -15.86 -4.00
C ARG A 215 13.58 -15.87 -3.32
N ILE A 216 13.72 -16.72 -2.31
CA ILE A 216 14.99 -16.92 -1.63
C ILE A 216 15.76 -18.07 -2.29
N ASP A 217 17.00 -17.79 -2.71
CA ASP A 217 17.94 -18.79 -3.21
C ASP A 217 19.35 -18.43 -2.73
N GLN A 218 19.84 -19.18 -1.74
CA GLN A 218 21.14 -18.95 -1.09
C GLN A 218 22.34 -19.16 -2.03
N SER A 219 22.13 -19.76 -3.20
CA SER A 219 23.21 -20.05 -4.16
C SER A 219 23.49 -18.90 -5.14
N VAL A 220 22.67 -17.85 -5.15
CA VAL A 220 22.79 -16.77 -6.12
C VAL A 220 22.86 -15.40 -5.45
N SER A 221 23.52 -14.46 -6.09
CA SER A 221 23.41 -13.04 -5.77
C SER A 221 22.05 -12.48 -6.22
N THR A 222 21.62 -11.36 -5.65
CA THR A 222 20.37 -10.69 -6.01
C THR A 222 20.18 -10.52 -7.53
N LYS A 223 19.09 -11.05 -8.05
CA LYS A 223 18.71 -10.99 -9.48
C LYS A 223 17.32 -10.45 -9.63
N TYR A 224 17.12 -9.73 -10.73
CA TYR A 224 15.82 -9.20 -11.14
C TYR A 224 15.45 -9.80 -12.49
N GLU A 225 14.23 -10.27 -12.61
CA GLU A 225 13.64 -10.75 -13.87
C GLU A 225 12.32 -10.01 -14.07
N ILE A 226 12.20 -9.34 -15.23
CA ILE A 226 11.02 -8.53 -15.55
C ILE A 226 10.13 -9.34 -16.46
N LEU A 227 8.91 -9.59 -16.04
CA LEU A 227 7.90 -10.33 -16.77
C LEU A 227 6.69 -9.45 -17.04
N LYS A 228 6.45 -9.12 -18.30
CA LYS A 228 5.22 -8.43 -18.70
C LYS A 228 4.08 -9.43 -18.60
N MET A 229 3.12 -9.13 -17.75
CA MET A 229 2.01 -10.03 -17.48
C MET A 229 1.03 -10.05 -18.66
N PRO A 230 0.60 -11.23 -19.08
CA PRO A 230 -0.41 -11.35 -20.13
C PRO A 230 -1.82 -11.05 -19.60
N GLY A 231 -2.75 -10.73 -20.51
CA GLY A 231 -4.16 -10.49 -20.19
C GLY A 231 -4.46 -9.08 -19.68
N GLN A 232 -5.74 -8.78 -19.56
CA GLN A 232 -6.25 -7.47 -19.12
C GLN A 232 -6.64 -7.46 -17.64
N TYR A 233 -7.18 -8.57 -17.14
CA TYR A 233 -7.51 -8.76 -15.71
C TYR A 233 -6.86 -10.04 -15.19
N ARG A 234 -6.52 -10.05 -13.89
CA ARG A 234 -5.81 -11.16 -13.25
C ARG A 234 -6.38 -11.45 -11.87
N ALA A 235 -6.40 -12.75 -11.55
CA ALA A 235 -6.75 -13.22 -10.22
C ALA A 235 -5.76 -14.29 -9.77
N GLU A 236 -5.39 -14.28 -8.49
CA GLU A 236 -4.56 -15.33 -7.91
C GLU A 236 -5.40 -16.58 -7.69
N VAL A 237 -4.91 -17.71 -8.20
CA VAL A 237 -5.65 -18.99 -8.16
C VAL A 237 -4.78 -20.13 -7.66
N ALA A 238 -5.43 -21.10 -7.02
CA ALA A 238 -4.87 -22.43 -6.84
C ALA A 238 -5.68 -23.43 -7.68
N MET A 239 -4.96 -24.20 -8.49
CA MET A 239 -5.56 -25.16 -9.43
C MET A 239 -4.79 -26.49 -9.40
N MET A 240 -5.43 -27.55 -9.84
CA MET A 240 -4.78 -28.85 -10.01
C MET A 240 -3.84 -28.81 -11.23
N PRO A 241 -2.73 -29.57 -11.24
CA PRO A 241 -1.78 -29.57 -12.35
C PRO A 241 -2.39 -29.87 -13.72
N GLY A 242 -3.40 -30.74 -13.77
CA GLY A 242 -4.13 -31.04 -15.01
C GLY A 242 -4.96 -29.86 -15.51
N ASP A 243 -5.60 -29.11 -14.62
CA ASP A 243 -6.38 -27.92 -14.94
C ASP A 243 -5.45 -26.78 -15.43
N ILE A 244 -4.27 -26.64 -14.81
CA ILE A 244 -3.22 -25.69 -15.24
C ILE A 244 -2.75 -26.03 -16.65
N ALA A 245 -2.47 -27.31 -16.95
CA ALA A 245 -2.03 -27.75 -18.26
C ALA A 245 -3.08 -27.45 -19.34
N MET A 246 -4.36 -27.52 -19.03
CA MET A 246 -5.46 -27.18 -19.95
C MET A 246 -5.50 -25.68 -20.28
N LEU A 247 -5.00 -24.81 -19.40
CA LEU A 247 -4.99 -23.35 -19.54
C LEU A 247 -3.59 -22.76 -19.79
N SER A 248 -2.61 -23.60 -20.13
CA SER A 248 -1.26 -23.13 -20.50
C SER A 248 -1.28 -22.24 -21.74
N GLU A 249 -2.28 -22.43 -22.61
CA GLU A 249 -2.59 -21.56 -23.74
C GLU A 249 -3.95 -20.89 -23.54
N LYS A 250 -4.20 -19.84 -24.33
CA LYS A 250 -5.50 -19.14 -24.31
C LYS A 250 -6.63 -20.09 -24.70
N ARG A 251 -7.65 -20.13 -23.87
CA ARG A 251 -8.83 -20.96 -24.08
C ARG A 251 -10.10 -20.20 -23.76
N ASP A 252 -11.13 -20.40 -24.57
CA ASP A 252 -12.47 -19.91 -24.26
C ASP A 252 -13.15 -20.85 -23.29
N VAL A 253 -13.64 -20.29 -22.19
CA VAL A 253 -14.34 -21.02 -21.13
C VAL A 253 -15.64 -20.32 -20.78
N VAL A 254 -16.60 -21.10 -20.31
CA VAL A 254 -17.78 -20.59 -19.59
C VAL A 254 -17.45 -20.56 -18.12
N MET A 255 -17.53 -19.40 -17.48
CA MET A 255 -17.22 -19.24 -16.06
C MET A 255 -18.50 -19.33 -15.23
N VAL A 256 -18.45 -20.12 -14.14
CA VAL A 256 -19.49 -20.20 -13.11
C VAL A 256 -18.83 -19.90 -11.78
N ILE A 257 -19.29 -18.85 -11.09
CA ILE A 257 -18.57 -18.26 -9.96
C ILE A 257 -19.43 -18.32 -8.69
N TYR A 258 -18.82 -18.79 -7.59
CA TYR A 258 -19.44 -18.91 -6.27
C TYR A 258 -18.65 -18.11 -5.23
N ASP A 259 -19.29 -17.24 -4.45
CA ASP A 259 -18.64 -16.45 -3.39
C ASP A 259 -18.38 -17.24 -2.09
N HIS A 260 -18.53 -18.55 -2.14
CA HIS A 260 -18.36 -19.48 -1.03
C HIS A 260 -17.69 -20.79 -1.49
N PRO A 261 -17.30 -21.69 -0.57
CA PRO A 261 -16.79 -23.00 -0.94
C PRO A 261 -17.85 -23.82 -1.69
N PHE A 262 -17.47 -24.41 -2.83
CA PHE A 262 -18.34 -25.21 -3.66
C PHE A 262 -18.76 -26.51 -2.96
N ARG A 263 -20.08 -26.77 -2.82
CA ARG A 263 -20.67 -27.83 -2.04
C ARG A 263 -21.54 -28.77 -2.88
N ASP A 264 -21.99 -29.85 -2.28
CA ASP A 264 -22.89 -30.84 -2.91
C ASP A 264 -24.16 -30.19 -3.45
N SER A 265 -24.76 -29.28 -2.69
CA SER A 265 -25.97 -28.56 -3.11
C SER A 265 -25.75 -27.65 -4.33
N ASP A 266 -24.54 -27.08 -4.46
CA ASP A 266 -24.19 -26.24 -5.60
C ASP A 266 -23.94 -27.11 -6.82
N TRP A 267 -23.33 -28.28 -6.63
CA TRP A 267 -23.14 -29.26 -7.68
C TRP A 267 -24.48 -29.74 -8.28
N GLU A 268 -25.45 -30.07 -7.45
CA GLU A 268 -26.78 -30.53 -7.94
C GLU A 268 -27.45 -29.43 -8.78
N LYS A 269 -27.47 -28.18 -8.31
CA LYS A 269 -28.04 -27.04 -9.04
C LYS A 269 -27.31 -26.82 -10.37
N PHE A 270 -25.98 -26.84 -10.33
CA PHE A 270 -25.15 -26.67 -11.51
C PHE A 270 -25.40 -27.78 -12.53
N LYS A 271 -25.34 -29.02 -12.09
CA LYS A 271 -25.56 -30.22 -12.93
C LYS A 271 -26.91 -30.19 -13.63
N ASP A 272 -27.99 -29.85 -12.91
CA ASP A 272 -29.33 -29.78 -13.47
C ASP A 272 -29.43 -28.66 -14.53
N ALA A 273 -28.90 -27.46 -14.24
CA ALA A 273 -28.88 -26.35 -15.19
C ALA A 273 -28.04 -26.69 -16.45
N TYR A 274 -26.89 -27.32 -16.25
CA TYR A 274 -25.98 -27.73 -17.32
C TYR A 274 -26.62 -28.81 -18.22
N LYS A 275 -27.22 -29.86 -17.61
CA LYS A 275 -27.93 -30.90 -18.35
C LYS A 275 -29.09 -30.35 -19.16
N ASN A 276 -29.85 -29.45 -18.60
CA ASN A 276 -30.98 -28.80 -19.27
C ASN A 276 -30.50 -27.94 -20.45
N LYS A 277 -29.43 -27.17 -20.27
CA LYS A 277 -28.87 -26.30 -21.32
C LYS A 277 -28.41 -27.11 -22.55
N TYR A 278 -27.67 -28.17 -22.32
CA TYR A 278 -27.09 -28.98 -23.40
C TYR A 278 -27.93 -30.20 -23.77
N CYS A 279 -29.12 -30.34 -23.23
CA CYS A 279 -30.07 -31.42 -23.52
C CYS A 279 -29.47 -32.83 -23.36
N LEU A 280 -28.61 -33.04 -22.36
CA LEU A 280 -27.87 -34.30 -22.19
C LEU A 280 -28.76 -35.52 -21.93
N ASP A 281 -29.95 -35.34 -21.41
CA ASP A 281 -30.92 -36.43 -21.17
C ASP A 281 -31.70 -36.80 -22.44
N LYS A 282 -31.61 -36.01 -23.52
CA LYS A 282 -32.31 -36.28 -24.77
C LYS A 282 -31.37 -37.01 -25.74
N LYS A 283 -31.52 -38.30 -25.89
CA LYS A 283 -30.94 -39.08 -27.00
C LYS A 283 -31.63 -38.66 -28.31
N VAL A 284 -31.17 -37.57 -28.95
CA VAL A 284 -31.68 -37.17 -30.24
C VAL A 284 -30.81 -37.85 -31.31
N PRO A 285 -31.33 -38.86 -32.00
CA PRO A 285 -30.62 -39.45 -33.13
C PRO A 285 -30.51 -38.40 -34.23
N ARG A 286 -29.31 -38.21 -34.82
CA ARG A 286 -29.15 -37.38 -36.02
C ARG A 286 -29.62 -38.17 -37.24
N ILE A 287 -30.47 -37.53 -38.04
CA ILE A 287 -30.86 -38.07 -39.35
C ILE A 287 -29.76 -37.67 -40.33
N ASN A 288 -29.08 -38.62 -40.91
CA ASN A 288 -28.10 -38.40 -41.96
C ASN A 288 -28.80 -37.94 -43.25
N GLU A 289 -28.05 -37.38 -44.21
CA GLU A 289 -28.59 -36.94 -45.52
C GLU A 289 -29.26 -38.10 -46.31
N ASP A 290 -28.90 -39.34 -46.03
CA ASP A 290 -29.50 -40.55 -46.58
C ASP A 290 -30.74 -41.04 -45.84
N GLY A 291 -31.23 -40.32 -44.81
CA GLY A 291 -32.39 -40.70 -44.00
C GLY A 291 -32.12 -41.76 -42.92
N THR A 292 -30.87 -42.21 -42.78
CA THR A 292 -30.52 -43.17 -41.70
C THR A 292 -30.28 -42.47 -40.38
N LEU A 293 -30.65 -43.15 -39.27
CA LEU A 293 -30.38 -42.68 -37.91
C LEU A 293 -28.91 -42.98 -37.56
N SER A 294 -28.11 -41.95 -37.47
CA SER A 294 -26.74 -42.09 -36.93
C SER A 294 -26.74 -42.15 -35.39
N LYS A 295 -25.75 -42.87 -34.84
CA LYS A 295 -25.46 -42.71 -33.39
C LYS A 295 -25.19 -41.23 -33.11
N PRO A 296 -25.66 -40.67 -31.99
CA PRO A 296 -25.34 -39.30 -31.60
C PRO A 296 -23.82 -39.14 -31.65
N GLY A 297 -23.34 -38.22 -32.51
CA GLY A 297 -21.92 -37.88 -32.53
C GLY A 297 -21.55 -37.18 -31.19
N PRO A 298 -20.24 -37.10 -30.89
CA PRO A 298 -19.78 -36.40 -29.70
C PRO A 298 -20.34 -34.99 -29.69
N LEU A 299 -21.03 -34.63 -28.59
CA LEU A 299 -21.50 -33.25 -28.36
C LEU A 299 -20.25 -32.36 -28.17
N ASN A 300 -20.15 -31.30 -28.96
CA ASN A 300 -19.11 -30.29 -28.76
C ASN A 300 -19.51 -29.41 -27.55
N LEU A 301 -19.14 -29.86 -26.34
CA LEU A 301 -19.44 -29.19 -25.10
C LEU A 301 -18.36 -28.14 -24.78
N PRO A 302 -18.75 -26.98 -24.25
CA PRO A 302 -17.77 -25.95 -23.86
C PRO A 302 -16.93 -26.42 -22.68
N THR A 303 -15.76 -25.84 -22.53
CA THR A 303 -14.98 -25.95 -21.31
C THR A 303 -15.63 -25.09 -20.23
N ILE A 304 -15.96 -25.68 -19.10
CA ILE A 304 -16.56 -25.00 -17.95
C ILE A 304 -15.49 -24.76 -16.89
N MET A 305 -15.36 -23.52 -16.44
CA MET A 305 -14.49 -23.15 -15.32
C MET A 305 -15.36 -22.80 -14.11
N ILE A 306 -15.24 -23.57 -13.03
CA ILE A 306 -15.90 -23.31 -11.77
C ILE A 306 -14.90 -22.59 -10.86
N CYS A 307 -15.24 -21.34 -10.45
CA CYS A 307 -14.45 -20.54 -9.52
C CYS A 307 -15.15 -20.47 -8.16
N ALA A 308 -14.42 -20.70 -7.09
CA ALA A 308 -14.95 -20.68 -5.71
C ALA A 308 -13.85 -20.32 -4.70
N THR A 309 -14.22 -20.07 -3.44
CA THR A 309 -13.24 -19.87 -2.35
C THR A 309 -12.58 -21.18 -1.90
N GLY A 310 -13.06 -22.32 -2.38
CA GLY A 310 -12.55 -23.66 -2.08
C GLY A 310 -13.44 -24.74 -2.65
N PHE A 311 -12.96 -25.97 -2.67
CA PHE A 311 -13.70 -27.14 -3.12
C PHE A 311 -13.71 -28.22 -2.04
N ASN A 312 -14.89 -28.69 -1.70
CA ASN A 312 -15.01 -29.78 -0.76
C ASN A 312 -14.57 -31.10 -1.44
N LYS A 313 -13.59 -31.79 -0.85
CA LYS A 313 -13.06 -33.04 -1.40
C LYS A 313 -14.15 -34.12 -1.55
N SER A 314 -15.08 -34.20 -0.60
CA SER A 314 -16.19 -35.13 -0.70
C SER A 314 -17.08 -34.85 -1.90
N THR A 315 -17.34 -33.58 -2.23
CA THR A 315 -18.15 -33.21 -3.42
C THR A 315 -17.47 -33.67 -4.70
N ILE A 316 -16.15 -33.53 -4.77
CA ILE A 316 -15.36 -33.93 -5.95
C ILE A 316 -15.41 -35.46 -6.10
N ASP A 317 -15.05 -36.19 -5.04
CA ASP A 317 -14.82 -37.63 -5.11
C ASP A 317 -16.13 -38.44 -5.19
N GLN A 318 -17.21 -37.99 -4.52
CA GLN A 318 -18.46 -38.71 -4.45
C GLN A 318 -19.48 -38.30 -5.50
N TRP A 319 -19.42 -37.08 -6.04
CA TRP A 319 -20.44 -36.55 -6.94
C TRP A 319 -19.91 -36.19 -8.32
N ILE A 320 -18.86 -35.38 -8.42
CA ILE A 320 -18.38 -34.87 -9.70
C ILE A 320 -17.70 -35.98 -10.49
N GLN A 321 -16.71 -36.65 -9.92
CA GLN A 321 -15.91 -37.67 -10.63
C GLN A 321 -16.75 -38.87 -11.08
N PRO A 322 -17.63 -39.45 -10.26
CA PRO A 322 -18.51 -40.55 -10.72
C PRO A 322 -19.46 -40.15 -11.84
N TRP A 323 -19.99 -38.90 -11.78
CA TRP A 323 -20.86 -38.42 -12.84
C TRP A 323 -20.09 -38.23 -14.16
N LEU A 324 -18.89 -37.64 -14.14
CA LEU A 324 -18.05 -37.49 -15.34
C LEU A 324 -17.71 -38.86 -15.96
N GLN A 325 -17.39 -39.85 -15.13
CA GLN A 325 -17.13 -41.20 -15.61
C GLN A 325 -18.38 -41.87 -16.26
N GLN A 326 -19.55 -41.61 -15.69
CA GLN A 326 -20.79 -42.09 -16.27
C GLN A 326 -21.10 -41.45 -17.62
N GLU A 327 -20.93 -40.12 -17.74
CA GLU A 327 -21.14 -39.36 -18.97
C GLU A 327 -20.14 -39.79 -20.08
N LEU A 328 -18.90 -40.03 -19.69
CA LEU A 328 -17.87 -40.52 -20.62
C LEU A 328 -18.24 -41.90 -21.24
N ARG A 329 -18.86 -42.78 -20.44
CA ARG A 329 -19.33 -44.10 -20.93
C ARG A 329 -20.45 -43.99 -21.96
N VAL A 330 -21.21 -42.89 -21.95
CA VAL A 330 -22.27 -42.65 -22.94
C VAL A 330 -21.80 -41.76 -24.10
N GLY A 331 -20.51 -41.43 -24.14
CA GLY A 331 -19.86 -40.67 -25.22
C GLY A 331 -19.86 -39.16 -25.05
N HIS A 332 -20.16 -38.67 -23.85
CA HIS A 332 -20.09 -37.25 -23.54
C HIS A 332 -18.75 -36.95 -22.85
N GLU A 333 -17.90 -36.16 -23.47
CA GLU A 333 -16.67 -35.69 -22.89
C GLU A 333 -16.86 -34.28 -22.34
N HIS A 334 -16.67 -34.12 -21.02
CA HIS A 334 -16.83 -32.87 -20.31
C HIS A 334 -15.49 -32.35 -19.83
N ASN A 335 -15.22 -31.07 -20.12
CA ASN A 335 -14.02 -30.37 -19.68
C ASN A 335 -14.38 -29.41 -18.55
N PHE A 336 -14.20 -29.84 -17.30
CA PHE A 336 -14.42 -29.03 -16.11
C PHE A 336 -13.08 -28.67 -15.48
N ILE A 337 -12.89 -27.36 -15.29
CA ILE A 337 -11.72 -26.75 -14.65
C ILE A 337 -12.16 -26.19 -13.32
N ARG A 338 -11.36 -26.41 -12.28
CA ARG A 338 -11.62 -25.90 -10.91
C ARG A 338 -10.57 -24.89 -10.57
N ALA A 339 -11.00 -23.66 -10.23
CA ALA A 339 -10.14 -22.58 -9.81
C ALA A 339 -10.54 -22.11 -8.41
N GLU A 340 -9.68 -22.36 -7.43
CA GLU A 340 -9.84 -21.80 -6.10
C GLU A 340 -9.20 -20.42 -6.10
N ILE A 341 -10.01 -19.37 -5.91
CA ILE A 341 -9.53 -17.99 -5.86
C ILE A 341 -8.87 -17.74 -4.50
N LYS A 342 -7.65 -17.22 -4.54
CA LYS A 342 -6.84 -16.85 -3.39
C LYS A 342 -6.91 -15.33 -3.17
N GLY A 343 -6.33 -14.87 -2.08
CA GLY A 343 -6.25 -13.45 -1.73
C GLY A 343 -6.67 -13.21 -0.28
N ILE A 344 -6.52 -11.98 0.18
CA ILE A 344 -6.88 -11.58 1.56
C ILE A 344 -8.40 -11.60 1.73
N TYR A 345 -9.14 -11.22 0.68
CA TYR A 345 -10.61 -11.18 0.66
C TYR A 345 -11.17 -11.96 -0.54
N PRO A 346 -11.07 -13.30 -0.56
CA PRO A 346 -11.41 -14.11 -1.74
C PRO A 346 -12.83 -13.89 -2.28
N LYS A 347 -13.79 -13.57 -1.40
CA LYS A 347 -15.17 -13.25 -1.79
C LYS A 347 -15.25 -11.98 -2.65
N ASN A 348 -14.48 -10.95 -2.31
CA ASN A 348 -14.47 -9.73 -3.10
C ASN A 348 -13.82 -9.97 -4.45
N GLU A 349 -12.73 -10.74 -4.48
CA GLU A 349 -12.05 -11.10 -5.73
C GLU A 349 -12.93 -11.95 -6.65
N LEU A 350 -13.75 -12.85 -6.10
CA LEU A 350 -14.74 -13.61 -6.88
C LEU A 350 -15.84 -12.71 -7.44
N ARG A 351 -16.30 -11.71 -6.69
CA ARG A 351 -17.28 -10.74 -7.18
C ARG A 351 -16.69 -9.83 -8.26
N ASP A 352 -15.44 -9.42 -8.10
CA ASP A 352 -14.71 -8.64 -9.09
C ASP A 352 -14.54 -9.46 -10.38
N LEU A 353 -14.14 -10.72 -10.25
CA LEU A 353 -14.01 -11.66 -11.36
C LEU A 353 -15.35 -11.87 -12.09
N ALA A 354 -16.45 -11.99 -11.35
CA ALA A 354 -17.79 -12.14 -11.93
C ALA A 354 -18.22 -10.89 -12.69
N ALA A 355 -17.98 -9.70 -12.13
CA ALA A 355 -18.27 -8.44 -12.79
C ALA A 355 -17.48 -8.28 -14.09
N ILE A 356 -16.20 -8.60 -14.10
CA ILE A 356 -15.33 -8.57 -15.28
C ILE A 356 -15.75 -9.60 -16.34
N ALA A 357 -16.07 -10.83 -15.91
CA ALA A 357 -16.52 -11.89 -16.79
C ALA A 357 -17.98 -11.67 -17.27
N ASN A 358 -18.66 -10.66 -16.73
CA ASN A 358 -20.07 -10.36 -16.98
C ASN A 358 -20.97 -11.57 -16.70
N VAL A 359 -20.72 -12.30 -15.60
CA VAL A 359 -21.51 -13.44 -15.11
C VAL A 359 -22.06 -13.14 -13.72
N GLU A 360 -23.05 -13.93 -13.28
CA GLU A 360 -23.58 -13.80 -11.94
C GLU A 360 -22.62 -14.44 -10.92
N CYS A 361 -22.40 -13.78 -9.77
CA CYS A 361 -21.70 -14.37 -8.63
C CYS A 361 -22.71 -15.04 -7.71
N HIS A 362 -22.71 -16.38 -7.71
CA HIS A 362 -23.65 -17.18 -6.95
C HIS A 362 -23.26 -17.19 -5.47
N ASN A 363 -24.25 -16.94 -4.62
CA ASN A 363 -24.13 -17.08 -3.17
C ASN A 363 -24.91 -18.31 -2.69
N ALA A 364 -24.77 -18.66 -1.40
CA ALA A 364 -25.44 -19.82 -0.81
C ALA A 364 -26.98 -19.78 -0.95
N TYR A 365 -27.56 -18.63 -1.20
CA TYR A 365 -29.00 -18.41 -1.33
C TYR A 365 -29.48 -18.32 -2.78
N THR A 366 -28.59 -18.31 -3.75
CA THR A 366 -28.98 -18.27 -5.17
C THR A 366 -29.73 -19.54 -5.54
N PRO A 367 -31.00 -19.46 -5.96
CA PRO A 367 -31.85 -20.64 -6.08
C PRO A 367 -31.51 -21.47 -7.33
N ILE A 368 -31.17 -20.85 -8.46
CA ILE A 368 -31.04 -21.53 -9.75
C ILE A 368 -29.96 -20.81 -10.57
N ILE A 369 -29.17 -21.57 -11.33
CA ILE A 369 -28.27 -21.06 -12.35
C ILE A 369 -29.06 -20.86 -13.64
N LYS A 370 -28.99 -19.69 -14.24
CA LYS A 370 -29.73 -19.38 -15.47
C LYS A 370 -29.04 -20.00 -16.69
N SER A 371 -29.81 -20.56 -17.59
CA SER A 371 -29.26 -21.19 -18.80
C SER A 371 -28.47 -20.21 -19.70
N GLU A 372 -28.78 -18.93 -19.63
CA GLU A 372 -28.09 -17.85 -20.37
C GLU A 372 -26.65 -17.63 -19.92
N GLU A 373 -26.30 -18.02 -18.70
CA GLU A 373 -24.93 -17.92 -18.19
C GLU A 373 -23.96 -18.82 -18.97
N PHE A 374 -24.44 -19.95 -19.46
CA PHE A 374 -23.66 -20.86 -20.29
C PHE A 374 -23.40 -20.35 -21.72
N ASP A 375 -23.98 -19.24 -22.12
CA ASP A 375 -23.73 -18.58 -23.41
C ASP A 375 -22.62 -17.52 -23.32
N LYS A 376 -22.16 -17.22 -22.11
CA LYS A 376 -21.12 -16.20 -21.87
C LYS A 376 -19.75 -16.87 -21.84
N HIS A 377 -18.95 -16.58 -22.85
CA HIS A 377 -17.60 -17.10 -22.99
C HIS A 377 -16.57 -16.05 -22.65
N VAL A 378 -15.53 -16.45 -21.94
CA VAL A 378 -14.38 -15.62 -21.57
C VAL A 378 -13.11 -16.33 -21.99
N THR A 379 -12.21 -15.60 -22.67
CA THR A 379 -10.90 -16.15 -23.02
C THR A 379 -9.96 -16.03 -21.82
N VAL A 380 -9.39 -17.15 -21.38
CA VAL A 380 -8.51 -17.22 -20.23
C VAL A 380 -7.23 -17.99 -20.52
N SER A 381 -6.19 -17.74 -19.74
CA SER A 381 -5.01 -18.60 -19.60
C SER A 381 -4.50 -18.57 -18.17
N VAL A 382 -3.60 -19.49 -17.82
CA VAL A 382 -2.90 -19.46 -16.52
C VAL A 382 -1.43 -19.15 -16.76
N PHE A 383 -0.94 -18.15 -16.03
CA PHE A 383 0.44 -17.71 -16.04
C PHE A 383 1.13 -18.08 -14.71
N ASN A 384 2.37 -18.56 -14.77
CA ASN A 384 3.16 -18.98 -13.60
C ASN A 384 2.43 -19.95 -12.64
N ASN A 385 1.52 -20.78 -13.15
CA ASN A 385 0.75 -21.81 -12.42
C ASN A 385 -0.22 -21.29 -11.34
N ASN A 386 -0.25 -20.00 -11.04
CA ASN A 386 -1.09 -19.43 -9.98
C ASN A 386 -1.80 -18.13 -10.36
N CYS A 387 -1.65 -17.64 -11.57
CA CYS A 387 -2.26 -16.41 -12.02
C CYS A 387 -3.22 -16.68 -13.20
N LEU A 388 -4.50 -16.57 -12.95
CA LEU A 388 -5.55 -16.61 -13.97
C LEU A 388 -5.58 -15.28 -14.71
N CYS A 389 -5.38 -15.31 -16.02
CA CYS A 389 -5.39 -14.12 -16.87
C CYS A 389 -6.62 -14.14 -17.78
N LEU A 390 -7.37 -13.03 -17.82
CA LEU A 390 -8.52 -12.83 -18.68
C LEU A 390 -8.18 -11.90 -19.83
N TYR A 391 -8.77 -12.18 -21.00
CA TYR A 391 -8.54 -11.46 -22.26
C TYR A 391 -9.85 -10.98 -22.85
N ASN A 392 -9.80 -9.87 -23.61
CA ASN A 392 -10.95 -9.31 -24.33
C ASN A 392 -12.12 -8.94 -23.39
N VAL A 393 -11.80 -8.55 -22.16
CA VAL A 393 -12.77 -8.11 -21.13
C VAL A 393 -12.83 -6.59 -21.07
N LYS A 394 -13.90 -6.07 -20.51
CA LYS A 394 -14.14 -4.62 -20.37
C LYS A 394 -14.31 -4.23 -18.91
N PRO A 395 -13.92 -3.00 -18.52
CA PRO A 395 -14.19 -2.49 -17.18
C PRO A 395 -15.69 -2.54 -16.85
N PRO A 396 -16.07 -3.10 -15.70
CA PRO A 396 -17.46 -3.13 -15.25
C PRO A 396 -17.85 -1.80 -14.57
N THR A 397 -18.17 -0.76 -15.36
CA THR A 397 -18.33 0.63 -14.90
C THR A 397 -19.34 0.79 -13.78
N GLU A 398 -20.53 0.20 -13.89
CA GLU A 398 -21.58 0.28 -12.85
C GLU A 398 -21.13 -0.37 -11.53
N TYR A 399 -20.38 -1.46 -11.61
CA TYR A 399 -19.83 -2.14 -10.43
C TYR A 399 -18.73 -1.32 -9.76
N ILE A 400 -17.88 -0.66 -10.55
CA ILE A 400 -16.84 0.25 -10.08
C ILE A 400 -17.46 1.47 -9.37
N GLU A 401 -18.54 2.02 -9.93
CA GLU A 401 -19.28 3.12 -9.29
C GLU A 401 -19.85 2.70 -7.93
N GLY A 402 -20.38 1.49 -7.82
CA GLY A 402 -20.83 0.93 -6.54
C GLY A 402 -19.72 0.86 -5.49
N ILE A 403 -18.53 0.37 -5.87
CA ILE A 403 -17.37 0.33 -4.97
C ILE A 403 -16.91 1.74 -4.57
N ASN A 404 -16.97 2.72 -5.49
CA ASN A 404 -16.61 4.11 -5.18
C ASN A 404 -17.56 4.73 -4.13
N ILE A 405 -18.87 4.45 -4.22
CA ILE A 405 -19.85 4.90 -3.22
C ILE A 405 -19.55 4.24 -1.87
N ASP A 406 -19.34 2.93 -1.83
CA ASP A 406 -19.00 2.21 -0.61
C ASP A 406 -17.71 2.73 0.03
N MET A 407 -16.71 3.08 -0.79
CA MET A 407 -15.43 3.64 -0.32
C MET A 407 -15.59 5.02 0.32
N GLN A 408 -16.52 5.87 -0.16
CA GLN A 408 -16.80 7.16 0.45
C GLN A 408 -17.46 7.03 1.83
N LEU A 409 -18.20 5.94 2.05
CA LEU A 409 -18.90 5.65 3.31
C LEU A 409 -18.02 4.86 4.29
N GLU A 410 -16.91 4.28 3.84
CA GLU A 410 -16.03 3.45 4.68
C GLU A 410 -15.14 4.33 5.57
N GLU A 411 -15.16 4.09 6.87
CA GLU A 411 -14.38 4.85 7.86
C GLU A 411 -12.96 4.31 8.03
N THR A 412 -12.75 3.03 7.74
CA THR A 412 -11.47 2.35 7.97
C THR A 412 -10.50 2.60 6.81
N ALA A 413 -9.36 3.23 7.09
CA ALA A 413 -8.33 3.56 6.09
C ALA A 413 -7.82 2.32 5.32
N SER A 414 -7.54 1.22 6.02
CA SER A 414 -7.11 -0.04 5.40
C SER A 414 -8.15 -0.61 4.41
N ARG A 415 -9.45 -0.53 4.73
CA ARG A 415 -10.51 -0.97 3.81
C ARG A 415 -10.63 -0.03 2.62
N ARG A 416 -10.54 1.28 2.81
CA ARG A 416 -10.51 2.25 1.70
C ARG A 416 -9.34 1.98 0.76
N SER A 417 -8.14 1.72 1.30
CA SER A 417 -6.96 1.35 0.50
C SER A 417 -7.21 0.07 -0.31
N SER A 418 -7.79 -0.97 0.31
CA SER A 418 -8.17 -2.20 -0.38
C SER A 418 -9.18 -1.95 -1.52
N MET A 419 -10.20 -1.09 -1.29
CA MET A 419 -11.18 -0.71 -2.32
C MET A 419 -10.52 0.06 -3.46
N LYS A 420 -9.60 0.99 -3.19
CA LYS A 420 -8.81 1.69 -4.22
C LYS A 420 -8.02 0.72 -5.10
N LYS A 421 -7.35 -0.27 -4.49
CA LYS A 421 -6.60 -1.30 -5.23
C LYS A 421 -7.53 -2.13 -6.14
N ARG A 422 -8.72 -2.49 -5.66
CA ARG A 422 -9.73 -3.20 -6.46
C ARG A 422 -10.21 -2.35 -7.64
N ILE A 423 -10.57 -1.07 -7.41
CA ILE A 423 -10.97 -0.15 -8.48
C ILE A 423 -9.88 -0.05 -9.54
N LYS A 424 -8.62 0.14 -9.12
CA LYS A 424 -7.47 0.21 -10.03
C LYS A 424 -7.31 -1.05 -10.88
N ALA A 425 -7.52 -2.24 -10.31
CA ALA A 425 -7.49 -3.50 -11.06
C ALA A 425 -8.66 -3.64 -12.02
N LEU A 426 -9.86 -3.19 -11.62
CA LEU A 426 -11.10 -3.28 -12.41
C LEU A 426 -11.15 -2.29 -13.57
N THR A 427 -10.53 -1.13 -13.46
CA THR A 427 -10.44 -0.15 -14.56
C THR A 427 -9.57 -0.64 -15.72
N MET A 428 -8.64 -1.58 -15.44
CA MET A 428 -7.75 -2.15 -16.47
C MET A 428 -6.97 -1.11 -17.30
N GLU A 429 -6.83 0.11 -16.76
CA GLU A 429 -6.17 1.22 -17.45
C GLU A 429 -4.67 0.99 -17.62
N LYS A 430 -4.07 0.21 -16.73
CA LYS A 430 -2.64 -0.08 -16.70
C LYS A 430 -2.38 -1.56 -16.93
N ASN A 431 -1.36 -1.86 -17.73
CA ASN A 431 -0.82 -3.20 -17.79
C ASN A 431 0.02 -3.47 -16.54
N ASP A 432 0.09 -4.73 -16.10
CA ASP A 432 0.97 -5.11 -15.01
C ASP A 432 2.28 -5.70 -15.52
N THR A 433 3.33 -5.41 -14.81
CA THR A 433 4.63 -6.03 -14.97
C THR A 433 5.02 -6.67 -13.63
N THR A 434 5.37 -7.94 -13.65
CA THR A 434 5.92 -8.61 -12.47
C THR A 434 7.43 -8.50 -12.49
N ILE A 435 8.00 -8.01 -11.39
CA ILE A 435 9.42 -8.06 -11.11
C ILE A 435 9.68 -9.22 -10.15
N ASN A 436 10.23 -10.31 -10.67
CA ASN A 436 10.70 -11.42 -9.84
C ASN A 436 12.07 -11.06 -9.28
N VAL A 437 12.16 -11.02 -7.97
CA VAL A 437 13.40 -10.74 -7.25
C VAL A 437 13.89 -12.00 -6.56
N THR A 438 15.02 -12.53 -7.00
CA THR A 438 15.69 -13.64 -6.31
C THR A 438 16.77 -13.05 -5.41
N VAL A 439 16.71 -13.37 -4.12
CA VAL A 439 17.61 -12.87 -3.08
C VAL A 439 18.26 -14.00 -2.31
N PRO A 440 19.48 -13.81 -1.75
CA PRO A 440 20.17 -14.87 -1.01
C PRO A 440 19.57 -15.19 0.35
N ASN A 441 18.83 -14.27 0.98
CA ASN A 441 18.30 -14.42 2.33
C ASN A 441 17.03 -13.59 2.57
N SER A 442 16.31 -13.89 3.65
CA SER A 442 15.07 -13.22 4.03
C SER A 442 15.27 -11.76 4.51
N LEU A 443 16.47 -11.38 4.92
CA LEU A 443 16.77 -10.00 5.33
C LEU A 443 16.75 -9.09 4.11
N GLU A 444 17.40 -9.50 3.03
CA GLU A 444 17.40 -8.77 1.76
C GLU A 444 16.02 -8.78 1.09
N GLU A 445 15.25 -9.86 1.26
CA GLU A 445 13.92 -10.00 0.70
C GLU A 445 13.01 -8.85 1.15
N LYS A 446 12.83 -8.69 2.46
CA LYS A 446 11.96 -7.65 3.02
C LYS A 446 12.44 -6.26 2.62
N MET A 447 13.74 -5.99 2.77
CA MET A 447 14.32 -4.68 2.47
C MET A 447 14.14 -4.28 1.01
N LEU A 448 14.34 -5.19 0.06
CA LEU A 448 14.16 -4.91 -1.37
C LEU A 448 12.70 -4.75 -1.74
N LYS A 449 11.81 -5.56 -1.16
CA LYS A 449 10.37 -5.45 -1.40
C LYS A 449 9.87 -4.09 -0.93
N ASP A 450 10.15 -3.70 0.33
CA ASP A 450 9.77 -2.39 0.88
C ASP A 450 10.28 -1.26 -0.03
N LYS A 451 11.55 -1.33 -0.44
CA LYS A 451 12.18 -0.31 -1.30
C LYS A 451 11.52 -0.20 -2.70
N ILE A 452 11.11 -1.32 -3.30
CA ILE A 452 10.42 -1.30 -4.59
C ILE A 452 8.99 -0.76 -4.43
N ASP A 453 8.30 -1.15 -3.35
CA ASP A 453 6.95 -0.67 -3.05
C ASP A 453 6.96 0.85 -2.81
N ASP A 454 7.94 1.40 -2.08
CA ASP A 454 8.13 2.84 -1.89
C ASP A 454 8.38 3.57 -3.22
N CYS A 455 9.31 3.06 -4.04
CA CYS A 455 9.59 3.63 -5.36
C CYS A 455 8.34 3.67 -6.24
N THR A 456 7.58 2.57 -6.29
CA THR A 456 6.39 2.50 -7.14
C THR A 456 5.29 3.45 -6.68
N SER A 457 5.09 3.59 -5.37
CA SER A 457 4.11 4.50 -4.79
C SER A 457 4.44 5.97 -5.09
N ILE A 458 5.70 6.37 -4.95
CA ILE A 458 6.14 7.74 -5.27
C ILE A 458 6.04 8.03 -6.78
N ILE A 459 6.41 7.06 -7.64
CA ILE A 459 6.29 7.21 -9.10
C ILE A 459 4.83 7.39 -9.52
N GLU A 460 3.92 6.58 -8.97
CA GLU A 460 2.49 6.71 -9.25
C GLU A 460 1.95 8.06 -8.79
N SER A 461 2.35 8.50 -7.61
CA SER A 461 1.99 9.81 -7.07
C SER A 461 2.53 10.95 -7.94
N ALA A 462 3.79 10.85 -8.42
CA ALA A 462 4.38 11.84 -9.31
C ALA A 462 3.71 11.87 -10.70
N PHE A 463 3.29 10.71 -11.19
CA PHE A 463 2.53 10.61 -12.44
C PHE A 463 1.14 11.26 -12.35
N GLU A 464 0.47 11.12 -11.19
CA GLU A 464 -0.89 11.64 -10.99
C GLU A 464 -0.90 13.15 -10.67
N TYR A 465 0.02 13.60 -9.79
CA TYR A 465 -0.03 14.96 -9.25
C TYR A 465 1.07 15.88 -9.79
N GLY A 466 2.14 15.34 -10.36
CA GLY A 466 3.31 16.06 -10.85
C GLY A 466 4.49 16.04 -9.90
N CYS A 467 5.59 16.64 -10.37
CA CYS A 467 6.90 16.65 -9.71
C CYS A 467 7.27 18.01 -9.18
N VAL A 468 8.03 18.01 -8.08
CA VAL A 468 8.64 19.19 -7.44
C VAL A 468 10.08 18.87 -7.04
N PRO A 469 10.95 19.89 -6.83
CA PRO A 469 12.27 19.67 -6.28
C PRO A 469 12.19 19.00 -4.89
N ASN A 470 13.16 18.13 -4.58
CA ASN A 470 13.21 17.39 -3.31
C ASN A 470 13.47 18.27 -2.07
N LEU A 471 13.62 17.63 -0.91
CA LEU A 471 13.94 18.25 0.39
C LEU A 471 13.00 19.41 0.76
N PHE A 472 11.70 19.23 0.50
CA PHE A 472 10.65 20.17 0.86
C PHE A 472 10.82 21.59 0.32
N LYS A 473 11.50 21.74 -0.82
CA LYS A 473 11.68 23.03 -1.46
C LYS A 473 10.36 23.63 -1.92
N TYR A 474 9.44 22.79 -2.40
CA TYR A 474 8.06 23.19 -2.69
C TYR A 474 7.37 23.70 -1.42
N ALA A 475 7.43 22.93 -0.34
CA ALA A 475 6.82 23.32 0.92
C ALA A 475 7.38 24.65 1.47
N HIS A 476 8.68 24.84 1.38
CA HIS A 476 9.33 26.11 1.75
C HIS A 476 8.78 27.28 0.90
N LYS A 477 8.63 27.10 -0.41
CA LYS A 477 8.08 28.12 -1.32
C LYS A 477 6.62 28.45 -1.03
N ILE A 478 5.80 27.45 -0.76
CA ILE A 478 4.40 27.64 -0.37
C ILE A 478 4.30 28.44 0.93
N LEU A 479 5.17 28.18 1.90
CA LEU A 479 5.23 28.94 3.16
C LEU A 479 5.66 30.41 2.94
N GLU A 480 6.59 30.68 2.02
CA GLU A 480 6.91 32.06 1.63
C GLU A 480 5.69 32.80 1.09
N MET A 481 4.87 32.13 0.24
CA MET A 481 3.65 32.71 -0.30
C MET A 481 2.58 32.95 0.77
N TYR A 482 2.48 32.07 1.78
CA TYR A 482 1.55 32.21 2.90
C TYR A 482 1.92 33.36 3.86
N LYS A 483 3.19 33.78 3.88
CA LYS A 483 3.76 34.77 4.81
C LYS A 483 3.23 36.20 4.57
N SER A 484 1.93 36.39 4.61
CA SER A 484 1.28 37.69 4.34
C SER A 484 0.85 38.45 5.60
N ASP A 485 0.75 37.79 6.78
CA ASP A 485 0.32 38.36 8.06
C ASP A 485 1.46 38.36 9.09
N GLU A 486 1.79 39.51 9.67
CA GLU A 486 2.84 39.63 10.70
C GLU A 486 2.66 38.67 11.89
N ARG A 487 1.40 38.31 12.22
CA ARG A 487 1.11 37.45 13.36
C ARG A 487 1.39 35.98 13.07
N SER A 488 1.23 35.54 11.82
CA SER A 488 1.54 34.18 11.38
C SER A 488 3.01 34.01 11.03
N SER A 489 3.75 35.12 10.75
CA SER A 489 5.10 35.10 10.26
C SER A 489 6.10 34.39 11.18
N ILE A 490 5.95 34.51 12.50
CA ILE A 490 6.85 33.85 13.47
C ILE A 490 6.70 32.33 13.40
N VAL A 491 5.46 31.83 13.35
CA VAL A 491 5.19 30.37 13.25
C VAL A 491 5.68 29.84 11.91
N VAL A 492 5.43 30.58 10.84
CA VAL A 492 5.90 30.23 9.49
C VAL A 492 7.42 30.17 9.45
N ASP A 493 8.11 31.16 10.01
CA ASP A 493 9.58 31.19 10.08
C ASP A 493 10.14 30.00 10.88
N GLN A 494 9.45 29.56 11.94
CA GLN A 494 9.83 28.38 12.70
C GLN A 494 9.66 27.08 11.90
N ILE A 495 8.57 26.97 11.12
CA ILE A 495 8.35 25.83 10.23
C ILE A 495 9.41 25.81 9.13
N MET A 496 9.69 26.94 8.49
CA MET A 496 10.73 27.06 7.44
C MET A 496 12.10 26.66 7.97
N LYS A 497 12.51 27.16 9.14
CA LYS A 497 13.76 26.75 9.79
C LYS A 497 13.80 25.25 10.14
N SER A 498 12.67 24.68 10.47
CA SER A 498 12.58 23.24 10.75
C SER A 498 12.77 22.41 9.46
N ILE A 499 12.23 22.87 8.33
CA ILE A 499 12.49 22.30 6.99
C ILE A 499 13.97 22.40 6.65
N GLU A 500 14.60 23.56 6.83
CA GLU A 500 16.04 23.75 6.64
C GLU A 500 16.86 22.80 7.55
N GLY A 501 16.34 22.50 8.74
CA GLY A 501 16.91 21.54 9.67
C GLY A 501 16.97 20.10 9.15
N ILE A 502 16.07 19.72 8.24
CA ILE A 502 16.11 18.40 7.57
C ILE A 502 17.31 18.31 6.62
N PHE A 503 17.56 19.36 5.86
CA PHE A 503 18.77 19.45 5.04
C PHE A 503 20.03 19.28 5.89
N THR A 504 20.06 19.94 7.05
CA THR A 504 21.19 19.84 7.99
C THR A 504 21.36 18.42 8.53
N ASP A 505 20.27 17.71 8.86
CA ASP A 505 20.34 16.33 9.34
C ASP A 505 20.96 15.40 8.30
N ILE A 506 20.56 15.52 7.03
CA ILE A 506 21.14 14.73 5.93
C ILE A 506 22.61 15.08 5.71
N TRP A 507 22.95 16.38 5.77
CA TRP A 507 24.32 16.84 5.65
C TRP A 507 25.21 16.25 6.76
N VAL A 508 24.78 16.34 8.01
CA VAL A 508 25.52 15.83 9.17
C VAL A 508 25.63 14.31 9.12
N SER A 509 24.60 13.59 8.68
CA SER A 509 24.65 12.15 8.49
C SER A 509 25.76 11.71 7.54
N LYS A 510 26.02 12.51 6.48
CA LYS A 510 27.12 12.26 5.53
C LYS A 510 28.50 12.67 6.09
N ASN A 511 28.58 13.89 6.62
CA ASN A 511 29.88 14.56 6.86
C ASN A 511 30.34 14.45 8.32
N GLY A 512 29.48 13.95 9.24
CA GLY A 512 29.76 13.89 10.67
C GLY A 512 29.82 15.25 11.38
N THR A 513 29.60 16.35 10.66
CA THR A 513 29.67 17.72 11.16
C THR A 513 28.77 18.66 10.34
N ASP A 514 28.36 19.78 10.94
CA ASP A 514 27.59 20.84 10.29
C ASP A 514 28.44 21.89 9.57
N VAL A 515 29.77 21.76 9.59
CA VAL A 515 30.68 22.71 8.97
C VAL A 515 30.42 22.84 7.47
N GLY A 516 30.16 24.05 6.99
CA GLY A 516 29.81 24.35 5.60
C GLY A 516 28.37 24.05 5.18
N CYS A 517 27.54 23.46 6.06
CA CYS A 517 26.17 23.17 5.77
C CYS A 517 25.31 24.42 5.58
N LYS A 518 25.49 25.42 6.45
CA LYS A 518 24.64 26.62 6.47
C LYS A 518 24.62 27.38 5.13
N ASP A 519 25.78 27.59 4.53
CA ASP A 519 25.90 28.35 3.26
C ASP A 519 25.21 27.59 2.12
N ARG A 520 25.36 26.25 2.07
CA ARG A 520 24.69 25.39 1.07
C ARG A 520 23.20 25.34 1.26
N CYS A 521 22.74 25.21 2.50
CA CYS A 521 21.33 25.24 2.86
C CYS A 521 20.67 26.57 2.45
N MET A 522 21.30 27.69 2.79
CA MET A 522 20.83 29.02 2.38
C MET A 522 20.79 29.18 0.86
N ALA A 523 21.85 28.77 0.14
CA ALA A 523 21.88 28.81 -1.32
C ALA A 523 20.80 27.91 -1.95
N TYR A 524 20.55 26.76 -1.37
CA TYR A 524 19.51 25.84 -1.81
C TYR A 524 18.11 26.45 -1.74
N TYR A 525 17.70 26.98 -0.57
CA TYR A 525 16.36 27.53 -0.38
C TYR A 525 16.15 28.93 -0.98
N SER A 526 17.22 29.68 -1.27
CA SER A 526 17.13 31.01 -1.88
C SER A 526 16.77 31.01 -3.37
N SER A 527 17.00 29.90 -4.08
CA SER A 527 16.72 29.77 -5.51
C SER A 527 15.88 28.55 -5.82
N TYR A 528 14.77 28.71 -6.55
CA TYR A 528 13.95 27.59 -7.02
C TYR A 528 14.51 26.92 -8.29
N ALA A 529 15.59 27.47 -8.86
CA ALA A 529 16.16 27.02 -10.13
C ALA A 529 17.19 25.87 -10.01
N ALA A 530 17.71 25.60 -8.81
CA ALA A 530 18.73 24.57 -8.61
C ALA A 530 18.38 23.65 -7.46
N SER A 531 18.75 22.37 -7.56
CA SER A 531 18.73 21.38 -6.49
C SER A 531 20.15 21.13 -5.97
N TYR A 532 20.29 20.58 -4.77
CA TYR A 532 21.58 20.21 -4.19
C TYR A 532 21.63 18.71 -3.93
N ASP A 533 22.56 18.04 -4.61
CA ASP A 533 22.84 16.63 -4.40
C ASP A 533 23.81 16.48 -3.21
N VAL A 534 23.26 16.03 -2.07
CA VAL A 534 24.05 15.80 -0.86
C VAL A 534 25.03 14.62 -1.06
N VAL A 535 24.68 13.64 -1.90
CA VAL A 535 25.52 12.47 -2.17
C VAL A 535 26.77 12.88 -2.97
N GLU A 536 26.57 13.64 -4.01
CA GLU A 536 27.66 14.11 -4.90
C GLU A 536 28.31 15.43 -4.43
N ASP A 537 27.76 16.08 -3.40
CA ASP A 537 28.20 17.39 -2.85
C ASP A 537 28.28 18.50 -3.90
N THR A 538 27.21 18.61 -4.73
CA THR A 538 27.18 19.58 -5.82
C THR A 538 25.79 20.13 -6.07
N PHE A 539 25.72 21.37 -6.57
CA PHE A 539 24.47 21.91 -7.12
C PHE A 539 24.23 21.33 -8.51
N VAL A 540 23.02 20.90 -8.74
CA VAL A 540 22.54 20.31 -9.98
C VAL A 540 21.32 21.06 -10.48
N ASP A 541 20.90 20.78 -11.71
CA ASP A 541 19.64 21.27 -12.25
C ASP A 541 18.46 20.86 -11.35
N VAL A 542 17.48 21.72 -11.21
CA VAL A 542 16.31 21.52 -10.36
C VAL A 542 15.57 20.22 -10.68
N GLU A 543 15.57 19.81 -11.95
CA GLU A 543 14.91 18.59 -12.42
C GLU A 543 15.70 17.31 -12.12
N SER A 544 16.97 17.44 -11.73
CA SER A 544 17.83 16.29 -11.45
C SER A 544 17.54 15.60 -10.12
N LEU A 545 16.86 16.30 -9.19
CA LEU A 545 16.47 15.78 -7.89
C LEU A 545 15.01 16.17 -7.62
N SER A 546 14.10 15.31 -8.05
CA SER A 546 12.66 15.55 -7.97
C SER A 546 11.96 14.50 -7.11
N THR A 547 10.83 14.89 -6.53
CA THR A 547 9.89 14.02 -5.83
C THR A 547 8.46 14.35 -6.26
N SER A 548 7.46 13.59 -5.81
CA SER A 548 6.05 13.92 -6.03
C SER A 548 5.66 15.15 -5.21
N VAL A 549 4.86 16.04 -5.79
CA VAL A 549 4.27 17.17 -5.04
C VAL A 549 3.38 16.69 -3.91
N GLN A 550 2.66 15.60 -4.11
CA GLN A 550 1.80 15.00 -3.09
C GLN A 550 2.60 14.54 -1.86
N TYR A 551 3.85 14.10 -2.06
CA TYR A 551 4.76 13.78 -0.97
C TYR A 551 4.98 14.98 -0.04
N ASP A 552 5.34 16.15 -0.58
CA ASP A 552 5.57 17.36 0.21
C ASP A 552 4.29 17.79 0.95
N ILE A 553 3.14 17.76 0.26
CA ILE A 553 1.84 18.16 0.84
C ILE A 553 1.46 17.23 2.00
N GLU A 554 1.46 15.91 1.79
CA GLU A 554 1.02 14.96 2.82
C GLU A 554 1.96 14.93 4.02
N VAL A 555 3.28 14.95 3.78
CA VAL A 555 4.26 14.98 4.86
C VAL A 555 4.10 16.24 5.71
N ILE A 556 3.94 17.41 5.10
CA ILE A 556 3.75 18.66 5.84
C ILE A 556 2.41 18.66 6.58
N CYS A 557 1.31 18.26 5.94
CA CYS A 557 -0.01 18.20 6.57
C CYS A 557 -0.03 17.26 7.78
N ALA A 558 0.55 16.06 7.64
CA ALA A 558 0.67 15.10 8.74
C ALA A 558 1.60 15.60 9.86
N THR A 559 2.71 16.24 9.49
CA THR A 559 3.61 16.90 10.44
C THR A 559 2.86 17.91 11.30
N LEU A 560 2.10 18.81 10.69
CA LEU A 560 1.33 19.83 11.40
C LEU A 560 0.24 19.19 12.28
N GLU A 561 -0.35 18.08 11.85
CA GLU A 561 -1.32 17.33 12.64
C GLU A 561 -0.68 16.71 13.89
N ILE A 562 0.52 16.11 13.78
CA ILE A 562 1.28 15.62 14.93
C ILE A 562 1.63 16.78 15.87
N VAL A 563 2.13 17.89 15.33
CA VAL A 563 2.46 19.07 16.15
C VAL A 563 1.23 19.59 16.90
N LYS A 564 0.09 19.69 16.23
CA LYS A 564 -1.18 20.06 16.86
C LYS A 564 -1.55 19.08 17.98
N PHE A 565 -1.47 17.78 17.72
CA PHE A 565 -1.71 16.76 18.74
C PHE A 565 -0.79 16.95 19.96
N LEU A 566 0.50 17.16 19.75
CA LEU A 566 1.48 17.36 20.82
C LEU A 566 1.23 18.64 21.64
N LEU A 567 0.80 19.73 21.00
CA LEU A 567 0.57 21.04 21.64
C LEU A 567 -0.78 21.12 22.34
N THR A 568 -1.85 20.57 21.74
CA THR A 568 -3.23 20.79 22.20
C THR A 568 -3.74 19.72 23.16
N SER A 569 -3.10 18.54 23.19
CA SER A 569 -3.49 17.46 24.09
C SER A 569 -3.33 17.85 25.55
N ARG A 570 -4.43 17.75 26.32
CA ARG A 570 -4.50 18.27 27.70
C ARG A 570 -4.48 17.20 28.78
N GLY A 571 -4.54 15.95 28.40
CA GLY A 571 -4.55 14.82 29.30
C GLY A 571 -4.81 13.52 28.58
N LEU A 572 -4.57 12.42 29.25
CA LEU A 572 -4.88 11.07 28.77
C LEU A 572 -5.99 10.51 29.65
N ILE A 573 -7.07 10.06 29.02
CA ILE A 573 -8.16 9.33 29.66
C ILE A 573 -8.08 7.90 29.17
N PHE A 574 -8.08 6.92 30.07
CA PHE A 574 -7.99 5.52 29.71
C PHE A 574 -8.88 4.66 30.62
N ASP A 575 -9.37 3.56 30.05
CA ASP A 575 -10.17 2.58 30.75
C ASP A 575 -9.26 1.61 31.52
N SER A 576 -9.46 1.51 32.83
CA SER A 576 -8.71 0.59 33.68
C SER A 576 -8.98 -0.90 33.39
N CYS A 577 -10.16 -1.21 32.84
CA CYS A 577 -10.53 -2.59 32.50
C CYS A 577 -9.65 -3.18 31.37
N ILE A 578 -9.23 -2.37 30.41
CA ILE A 578 -8.31 -2.79 29.34
C ILE A 578 -6.94 -3.19 29.90
N LEU A 579 -6.54 -2.62 31.03
CA LEU A 579 -5.24 -2.83 31.67
C LEU A 579 -5.17 -4.14 32.46
N GLN A 580 -6.28 -4.60 33.04
CA GLN A 580 -6.34 -5.85 33.82
C GLN A 580 -6.28 -7.10 32.94
N MET A 581 -6.73 -7.03 31.68
CA MET A 581 -6.69 -8.15 30.76
C MET A 581 -5.27 -8.50 30.25
N HIS A 582 -4.29 -7.63 30.45
CA HIS A 582 -2.92 -7.78 29.93
C HIS A 582 -1.85 -8.01 31.01
N GLY A 583 -2.24 -8.04 32.28
CA GLY A 583 -1.31 -8.14 33.44
C GLY A 583 -0.63 -9.50 33.60
N ASP A 584 -1.16 -10.59 33.07
CA ASP A 584 -0.72 -11.93 33.45
C ASP A 584 -0.05 -12.80 32.35
N LYS A 585 -0.06 -12.40 31.09
CA LYS A 585 0.71 -13.12 30.06
C LYS A 585 1.03 -12.20 28.88
N GLY A 586 2.30 -11.85 28.74
CA GLY A 586 2.87 -10.96 27.70
C GLY A 586 2.60 -11.37 26.26
N THR A 587 1.35 -11.36 25.84
CA THR A 587 0.96 -11.53 24.45
C THR A 587 0.00 -10.39 24.10
N TYR A 588 0.50 -9.43 23.34
CA TYR A 588 -0.33 -8.43 22.69
C TYR A 588 -1.18 -9.10 21.59
N VAL A 589 -2.49 -8.97 21.68
CA VAL A 589 -3.40 -9.22 20.56
C VAL A 589 -3.91 -7.86 20.09
N PRO A 590 -3.65 -7.42 18.85
CA PRO A 590 -4.24 -6.21 18.33
C PRO A 590 -5.75 -6.42 18.15
N VAL A 591 -6.54 -5.49 18.64
CA VAL A 591 -7.97 -5.38 18.37
C VAL A 591 -8.17 -4.56 17.11
#